data_c0e2d68bc41f29e8dab7e203ab076330
#
_entry.id   c0e2d68bc41f29e8dab7e203ab076330
#
_cell.length_a   1.000
_cell.length_b   1.000
_cell.length_c   1.000
_cell.angle_alpha   90.00
_cell.angle_beta   90.00
_cell.angle_gamma   90.00
#
_symmetry.space_group_name_H-M   'P 1'
#
loop_
_entity.id
_entity.type
_entity.pdbx_description
1 polymer ?
#
loop_
_entity_poly.entity_id
_entity_poly.type
_entity_poly.pdbx_seq_one_letter_code
_entity_poly.pdbx_strand_id
1 'polypeptide(L)' 'MAEKTWNKNVRFNMNSEDAVQAWSLLHSAEVDREFKSQNEFIICAINDFYERHISTKNDPYL' A
#
# COMPACT_ATOMS: atom_id res chain seq x y z
N MET A 1 -2.51 -28.54 -4.98
CA MET A 1 -3.67 -27.66 -4.93
C MET A 1 -3.28 -26.25 -5.34
N ALA A 2 -4.06 -25.64 -6.19
CA ALA A 2 -3.75 -24.31 -6.69
C ALA A 2 -4.11 -23.26 -5.66
N GLU A 3 -3.20 -22.33 -5.44
CA GLU A 3 -3.47 -21.18 -4.58
C GLU A 3 -4.31 -20.17 -5.32
N LYS A 4 -5.24 -19.59 -4.60
CA LYS A 4 -6.05 -18.52 -5.15
C LYS A 4 -5.32 -17.21 -4.99
N THR A 5 -4.93 -16.61 -6.09
CA THR A 5 -4.19 -15.35 -6.07
C THR A 5 -4.90 -14.34 -6.95
N TRP A 6 -5.17 -13.18 -6.39
CA TRP A 6 -5.76 -12.08 -7.13
C TRP A 6 -4.69 -11.05 -7.42
N ASN A 7 -4.68 -10.58 -8.65
CA ASN A 7 -3.73 -9.56 -9.08
C ASN A 7 -4.46 -8.29 -9.44
N LYS A 8 -3.85 -7.19 -9.12
CA LYS A 8 -4.38 -5.88 -9.48
C LYS A 8 -3.24 -4.99 -9.92
N ASN A 9 -3.41 -4.35 -11.06
CA ASN A 9 -2.40 -3.44 -11.58
C ASN A 9 -2.62 -2.04 -11.05
N VAL A 10 -1.56 -1.43 -10.55
CA VAL A 10 -1.58 -0.03 -10.12
C VAL A 10 -0.65 0.74 -11.04
N ARG A 11 -1.16 1.80 -11.62
CA ARG A 11 -0.38 2.62 -12.54
C ARG A 11 0.17 3.85 -11.82
N PHE A 12 1.44 4.11 -12.05
CA PHE A 12 2.11 5.28 -11.48
C PHE A 12 2.36 6.27 -12.61
N ASN A 13 1.48 7.25 -12.72
CA ASN A 13 1.60 8.27 -13.75
C ASN A 13 2.71 9.24 -13.37
N MET A 14 3.73 9.31 -14.22
CA MET A 14 4.91 10.15 -13.94
C MET A 14 4.59 11.64 -13.95
N ASN A 15 3.44 12.03 -14.44
CA ASN A 15 3.00 13.42 -14.41
C ASN A 15 2.29 13.78 -13.09
N SER A 16 2.04 12.82 -12.25
CA SER A 16 1.41 13.03 -10.94
C SER A 16 2.49 13.03 -9.87
N GLU A 17 2.57 14.11 -9.10
CA GLU A 17 3.54 14.20 -8.01
C GLU A 17 3.31 13.11 -6.96
N ASP A 18 2.06 12.84 -6.64
CA ASP A 18 1.71 11.81 -5.67
C ASP A 18 2.16 10.43 -6.14
N ALA A 19 1.98 10.14 -7.42
CA ALA A 19 2.37 8.86 -7.97
C ALA A 19 3.89 8.70 -7.99
N VAL A 20 4.60 9.77 -8.36
CA VAL A 20 6.07 9.74 -8.37
C VAL A 20 6.61 9.53 -6.97
N GLN A 21 6.04 10.23 -6.01
CA GLN A 21 6.46 10.07 -4.62
C GLN A 21 6.19 8.65 -4.12
N ALA A 22 5.01 8.13 -4.41
CA ALA A 22 4.65 6.77 -3.99
C ALA A 22 5.58 5.74 -4.62
N TRP A 23 5.92 5.91 -5.88
CA TRP A 23 6.87 5.05 -6.56
C TRP A 23 8.23 5.06 -5.88
N SER A 24 8.71 6.26 -5.56
CA SER A 24 10.01 6.40 -4.90
C SER A 24 10.01 5.74 -3.53
N LEU A 25 8.93 5.91 -2.77
CA LEU A 25 8.83 5.31 -1.44
C LEU A 25 8.77 3.79 -1.51
N LEU A 26 8.05 3.26 -2.50
CA LEU A 26 7.94 1.82 -2.69
C LEU A 26 9.31 1.19 -2.98
N HIS A 27 10.18 1.92 -3.65
CA HIS A 27 11.51 1.44 -4.01
C HIS A 27 12.59 1.89 -3.03
N SER A 28 12.21 2.42 -1.89
CA SER A 28 13.16 2.92 -0.91
C SER A 28 13.85 1.78 -0.17
N ALA A 29 15.01 2.09 0.38
CA ALA A 29 15.76 1.13 1.19
C ALA A 29 15.00 0.76 2.46
N GLU A 30 14.20 1.68 2.99
CA GLU A 30 13.40 1.42 4.17
C GLU A 30 12.41 0.30 3.96
N VAL A 31 11.77 0.29 2.80
CA VAL A 31 10.82 -0.78 2.47
C VAL A 31 11.55 -2.13 2.37
N ASP A 32 12.72 -2.13 1.73
CA ASP A 32 13.52 -3.36 1.62
C ASP A 32 13.92 -3.91 2.98
N ARG A 33 14.20 -3.04 3.93
CA ARG A 33 14.62 -3.46 5.26
C ARG A 33 13.48 -3.93 6.13
N GLU A 34 12.35 -3.23 6.06
CA GLU A 34 11.24 -3.45 6.97
C GLU A 34 10.30 -4.55 6.51
N PHE A 35 10.27 -4.82 5.22
CA PHE A 35 9.32 -5.75 4.64
C PHE A 35 10.04 -6.76 3.76
N LYS A 36 9.48 -7.95 3.69
CA LYS A 36 10.08 -9.03 2.88
C LYS A 36 10.02 -8.71 1.40
N SER A 37 9.02 -7.95 0.97
CA SER A 37 8.83 -7.63 -0.43
C SER A 37 7.99 -6.37 -0.56
N GLN A 38 8.01 -5.78 -1.75
CA GLN A 38 7.13 -4.66 -2.05
C GLN A 38 5.67 -5.05 -1.92
N ASN A 39 5.35 -6.28 -2.29
CA ASN A 39 4.00 -6.79 -2.18
C ASN A 39 3.53 -6.79 -0.72
N GLU A 40 4.37 -7.22 0.19
CA GLU A 40 4.03 -7.22 1.60
C GLU A 40 3.84 -5.80 2.13
N PHE A 41 4.70 -4.89 1.71
CA PHE A 41 4.57 -3.49 2.08
C PHE A 41 3.23 -2.93 1.60
N ILE A 42 2.85 -3.23 0.36
CA ILE A 42 1.59 -2.73 -0.19
C ILE A 42 0.40 -3.26 0.59
N ILE A 43 0.41 -4.54 0.92
CA ILE A 43 -0.69 -5.14 1.69
C ILE A 43 -0.79 -4.48 3.07
N CYS A 44 0.33 -4.31 3.74
CA CYS A 44 0.34 -3.67 5.05
C CYS A 44 -0.13 -2.23 4.96
N ALA A 45 0.29 -1.52 3.93
CA ALA A 45 -0.09 -0.12 3.75
C ALA A 45 -1.60 0.02 3.53
N ILE A 46 -2.17 -0.87 2.73
CA ILE A 46 -3.61 -0.83 2.46
C ILE A 46 -4.40 -1.05 3.76
N ASN A 47 -4.01 -2.06 4.52
CA ASN A 47 -4.70 -2.37 5.76
C ASN A 47 -4.56 -1.26 6.78
N ASP A 48 -3.36 -0.72 6.91
CA ASP A 48 -3.08 0.34 7.86
C ASP A 48 -3.81 1.62 7.50
N PHE A 49 -3.76 2.01 6.24
CA PHE A 49 -4.41 3.23 5.78
C PHE A 49 -5.93 3.14 5.93
N TYR A 50 -6.50 2.00 5.57
CA TYR A 50 -7.93 1.79 5.71
C TYR A 50 -8.36 1.92 7.17
N GLU A 51 -7.61 1.27 8.05
CA GLU A 51 -7.90 1.29 9.48
C GLU A 51 -7.90 2.72 10.03
N ARG A 52 -6.90 3.50 9.64
CA ARG A 52 -6.73 4.85 10.17
C ARG A 52 -7.72 5.86 9.58
N HIS A 53 -8.05 5.72 8.31
CA HIS A 53 -8.79 6.76 7.62
C HIS A 53 -10.23 6.44 7.36
N ILE A 54 -10.56 5.18 7.19
CA ILE A 54 -11.92 4.80 6.81
C ILE A 54 -12.63 4.13 7.95
N SER A 55 -12.04 3.11 8.56
CA SER A 55 -12.66 2.40 9.66
C SER A 55 -12.91 3.32 10.84
N THR A 56 -11.94 4.18 11.15
CA THR A 56 -12.06 5.13 12.26
C THR A 56 -13.18 6.14 12.04
N LYS A 57 -13.34 6.60 10.79
CA LYS A 57 -14.38 7.56 10.45
C LYS A 57 -15.78 7.00 10.64
N ASN A 58 -15.92 5.69 10.52
CA ASN A 58 -17.20 5.02 10.65
C ASN A 58 -17.49 4.57 12.07
N ASP A 59 -16.59 4.85 13.00
CA ASP A 59 -16.74 4.47 14.39
C ASP A 59 -17.71 5.42 15.07
N PRO A 60 -18.85 4.93 15.58
CA PRO A 60 -19.84 5.80 16.20
C PRO A 60 -19.42 6.40 17.52
N TYR A 61 -18.31 5.93 18.09
CA TYR A 61 -17.84 6.40 19.38
C TYR A 61 -16.74 7.46 19.27
N LEU A 62 -16.44 7.88 18.07
CA LEU A 62 -15.45 8.94 17.87
C LEU A 62 -16.08 10.30 17.67
#